data_2aec21285165c4be9b3d72bb1709769a
#
_entry.id   2aec21285165c4be9b3d72bb1709769a
#
_cell.length_a   1.000
_cell.length_b   1.000
_cell.length_c   1.000
_cell.angle_alpha   90.00
_cell.angle_beta   90.00
_cell.angle_gamma   90.00
#
_symmetry.space_group_name_H-M   'P 1'
#
loop_
_entity.id
_entity.type
_entity.pdbx_description
1 polymer ?
#
loop_
_entity_poly.entity_id
_entity_poly.type
_entity_poly.pdbx_seq_one_letter_code
_entity_poly.pdbx_strand_id
1 'polypeptide(L)'
;MILVTGGAGFIGSHLVDALLAAGQEPVVLDNLASGDRENLPNGVKLVEMDVADAGVVGTIAELKPEIVIHAAAQVSVAVSMRDPHLDLAVNVQGTANVLEGAKAAGARRFVFVSSGGGVYGESDGADEATLPRPKSYYSAHKCLGERYAELSGLSYANARLANVYGSRQRSDLEGGVVAIFTERLQNRQPILVNGTGEQRRDLIYVADVVDSLLTMARSNRDGTWNVGTGVSTSILELLHALEREIEPATEVRHGPPRPGDVNNSRLAIGSIENDLGWRPKYYLAGGIADMIRKANADR
;
A
#
# COMPACT_ATOMS: atom_id res chain seq x y z
N MET A 1 -10.76 19.45 -4.85
CA MET A 1 -11.17 18.04 -5.04
C MET A 1 -9.93 17.16 -5.04
N ILE A 2 -10.02 15.97 -4.40
CA ILE A 2 -8.92 14.99 -4.32
C ILE A 2 -9.29 13.80 -5.21
N LEU A 3 -8.39 13.41 -6.12
CA LEU A 3 -8.51 12.20 -6.92
C LEU A 3 -7.71 11.07 -6.24
N VAL A 4 -8.35 9.93 -6.03
CA VAL A 4 -7.72 8.71 -5.52
C VAL A 4 -7.78 7.66 -6.62
N THR A 5 -6.65 7.34 -7.25
CA THR A 5 -6.59 6.20 -8.15
C THR A 5 -6.36 4.92 -7.36
N GLY A 6 -6.98 3.81 -7.77
CA GLY A 6 -6.98 2.59 -6.97
C GLY A 6 -7.83 2.71 -5.70
N GLY A 7 -8.83 3.63 -5.73
CA GLY A 7 -9.64 3.95 -4.55
C GLY A 7 -10.62 2.86 -4.13
N ALA A 8 -10.92 1.89 -4.98
CA ALA A 8 -11.73 0.72 -4.64
C ALA A 8 -10.90 -0.44 -4.07
N GLY A 9 -9.56 -0.32 -4.09
CA GLY A 9 -8.63 -1.30 -3.53
C GLY A 9 -8.48 -1.20 -2.01
N PHE A 10 -7.59 -2.02 -1.45
CA PHE A 10 -7.34 -2.10 -0.01
C PHE A 10 -6.99 -0.74 0.62
N ILE A 11 -5.83 -0.15 0.29
CA ILE A 11 -5.36 1.11 0.88
C ILE A 11 -6.25 2.28 0.43
N GLY A 12 -6.61 2.29 -0.86
CA GLY A 12 -7.38 3.37 -1.45
C GLY A 12 -8.77 3.55 -0.83
N SER A 13 -9.47 2.47 -0.51
CA SER A 13 -10.80 2.54 0.09
C SER A 13 -10.78 3.08 1.53
N HIS A 14 -9.77 2.73 2.32
CA HIS A 14 -9.57 3.34 3.64
C HIS A 14 -9.22 4.83 3.54
N LEU A 15 -8.48 5.23 2.50
CA LEU A 15 -8.20 6.64 2.23
C LEU A 15 -9.47 7.40 1.86
N VAL A 16 -10.35 6.80 1.03
CA VAL A 16 -11.65 7.36 0.68
C VAL A 16 -12.51 7.58 1.94
N ASP A 17 -12.60 6.58 2.82
CA ASP A 17 -13.33 6.70 4.09
C ASP A 17 -12.80 7.86 4.95
N ALA A 18 -11.48 7.97 5.07
CA ALA A 18 -10.86 9.03 5.88
C ALA A 18 -11.08 10.42 5.28
N LEU A 19 -11.08 10.55 3.96
CA LEU A 19 -11.39 11.80 3.26
C LEU A 19 -12.85 12.23 3.50
N LEU A 20 -13.80 11.30 3.37
CA LEU A 20 -15.21 11.54 3.65
C LEU A 20 -15.44 11.95 5.11
N ALA A 21 -14.81 11.23 6.04
CA ALA A 21 -14.89 11.57 7.48
C ALA A 21 -14.32 12.96 7.79
N ALA A 22 -13.39 13.47 6.97
CA ALA A 22 -12.85 14.83 7.04
C ALA A 22 -13.71 15.86 6.27
N GLY A 23 -14.90 15.49 5.79
CA GLY A 23 -15.79 16.37 5.04
C GLY A 23 -15.31 16.70 3.62
N GLN A 24 -14.42 15.88 3.06
CA GLN A 24 -13.96 16.01 1.67
C GLN A 24 -14.82 15.16 0.73
N GLU A 25 -14.89 15.53 -0.53
CA GLU A 25 -15.58 14.78 -1.57
C GLU A 25 -14.52 14.19 -2.55
N PRO A 26 -13.95 13.00 -2.27
CA PRO A 26 -13.00 12.38 -3.17
C PRO A 26 -13.68 11.86 -4.44
N VAL A 27 -12.95 11.87 -5.55
CA VAL A 27 -13.29 11.11 -6.76
C VAL A 27 -12.35 9.91 -6.83
N VAL A 28 -12.91 8.74 -7.11
CA VAL A 28 -12.16 7.50 -7.30
C VAL A 28 -12.00 7.21 -8.78
N LEU A 29 -10.80 6.80 -9.20
CA LEU A 29 -10.53 6.20 -10.50
C LEU A 29 -9.97 4.79 -10.27
N ASP A 30 -10.68 3.77 -10.76
CA ASP A 30 -10.34 2.37 -10.52
C ASP A 30 -10.90 1.52 -11.67
N ASN A 31 -10.20 0.47 -12.11
CA ASN A 31 -10.69 -0.47 -13.13
C ASN A 31 -11.38 -1.69 -12.53
N LEU A 32 -11.47 -1.77 -11.19
CA LEU A 32 -12.04 -2.87 -10.40
C LEU A 32 -11.39 -4.25 -10.66
N ALA A 33 -10.19 -4.30 -11.26
CA ALA A 33 -9.50 -5.56 -11.53
C ALA A 33 -9.10 -6.31 -10.22
N SER A 34 -8.74 -5.56 -9.19
CA SER A 34 -8.45 -6.09 -7.85
C SER A 34 -9.22 -5.36 -6.74
N GLY A 35 -9.72 -4.17 -7.04
CA GLY A 35 -10.62 -3.41 -6.18
C GLY A 35 -12.04 -3.97 -6.20
N ASP A 36 -12.83 -3.58 -5.21
CA ASP A 36 -14.23 -3.94 -5.11
C ASP A 36 -15.08 -2.67 -4.96
N ARG A 37 -16.15 -2.58 -5.77
CA ARG A 37 -17.11 -1.47 -5.68
C ARG A 37 -17.74 -1.38 -4.28
N GLU A 38 -17.92 -2.52 -3.61
CA GLU A 38 -18.48 -2.60 -2.26
C GLU A 38 -17.58 -1.97 -1.18
N ASN A 39 -16.29 -1.82 -1.47
CA ASN A 39 -15.39 -1.09 -0.57
C ASN A 39 -15.66 0.43 -0.53
N LEU A 40 -16.44 0.95 -1.46
CA LEU A 40 -16.73 2.38 -1.57
C LEU A 40 -18.11 2.71 -0.98
N PRO A 41 -18.21 3.70 -0.08
CA PRO A 41 -19.48 4.17 0.43
C PRO A 41 -20.42 4.65 -0.69
N ASN A 42 -21.73 4.53 -0.45
CA ASN A 42 -22.73 5.03 -1.39
C ASN A 42 -22.56 6.54 -1.64
N GLY A 43 -22.66 6.94 -2.89
CA GLY A 43 -22.52 8.35 -3.32
C GLY A 43 -21.10 8.77 -3.70
N VAL A 44 -20.08 7.95 -3.45
CA VAL A 44 -18.72 8.22 -3.94
C VAL A 44 -18.69 8.15 -5.46
N LYS A 45 -18.19 9.20 -6.11
CA LYS A 45 -18.03 9.23 -7.56
C LYS A 45 -16.90 8.28 -7.95
N LEU A 46 -17.25 7.22 -8.70
CA LEU A 46 -16.31 6.29 -9.32
C LEU A 46 -16.22 6.55 -10.81
N VAL A 47 -15.01 6.72 -11.31
CA VAL A 47 -14.65 6.67 -12.73
C VAL A 47 -14.01 5.31 -12.96
N GLU A 48 -14.77 4.40 -13.59
CA GLU A 48 -14.28 3.05 -13.91
C GLU A 48 -13.39 3.12 -15.15
N MET A 49 -12.07 3.08 -14.93
CA MET A 49 -11.07 3.21 -15.99
C MET A 49 -9.73 2.64 -15.55
N ASP A 50 -8.99 2.04 -16.50
CA ASP A 50 -7.63 1.59 -16.26
C ASP A 50 -6.64 2.77 -16.37
N VAL A 51 -5.71 2.87 -15.44
CA VAL A 51 -4.64 3.90 -15.49
C VAL A 51 -3.71 3.71 -16.70
N ALA A 52 -3.62 2.48 -17.24
CA ALA A 52 -2.84 2.18 -18.43
C ALA A 52 -3.50 2.70 -19.73
N ASP A 53 -4.79 3.02 -19.70
CA ASP A 53 -5.50 3.55 -20.86
C ASP A 53 -5.06 4.98 -21.21
N ALA A 54 -4.76 5.24 -22.47
CA ALA A 54 -4.33 6.59 -22.90
C ALA A 54 -5.40 7.67 -22.65
N GLY A 55 -6.69 7.31 -22.63
CA GLY A 55 -7.80 8.21 -22.33
C GLY A 55 -7.81 8.77 -20.91
N VAL A 56 -7.07 8.12 -19.98
CA VAL A 56 -7.03 8.56 -18.56
C VAL A 56 -6.44 9.96 -18.39
N VAL A 57 -5.51 10.36 -19.26
CA VAL A 57 -4.91 11.70 -19.26
C VAL A 57 -5.98 12.77 -19.42
N GLY A 58 -6.82 12.65 -20.46
CA GLY A 58 -7.93 13.57 -20.73
C GLY A 58 -8.97 13.57 -19.60
N THR A 59 -9.33 12.38 -19.12
CA THR A 59 -10.28 12.22 -18.02
C THR A 59 -9.81 12.94 -16.75
N ILE A 60 -8.54 12.78 -16.35
CA ILE A 60 -8.00 13.45 -15.17
C ILE A 60 -7.92 14.98 -15.39
N ALA A 61 -7.53 15.42 -16.60
CA ALA A 61 -7.50 16.82 -16.94
C ALA A 61 -8.89 17.48 -16.84
N GLU A 62 -9.96 16.81 -17.29
CA GLU A 62 -11.34 17.29 -17.18
C GLU A 62 -11.86 17.30 -15.73
N LEU A 63 -11.47 16.34 -14.91
CA LEU A 63 -11.82 16.28 -13.50
C LEU A 63 -11.21 17.43 -12.69
N LYS A 64 -10.08 17.98 -13.13
CA LYS A 64 -9.34 19.08 -12.47
C LYS A 64 -9.06 18.85 -10.98
N PRO A 65 -8.46 17.72 -10.60
CA PRO A 65 -8.10 17.48 -9.21
C PRO A 65 -7.04 18.49 -8.74
N GLU A 66 -7.21 18.99 -7.52
CA GLU A 66 -6.20 19.79 -6.84
C GLU A 66 -5.06 18.92 -6.30
N ILE A 67 -5.41 17.71 -5.85
CA ILE A 67 -4.48 16.73 -5.30
C ILE A 67 -4.79 15.38 -5.95
N VAL A 68 -3.74 14.66 -6.34
CA VAL A 68 -3.84 13.27 -6.80
C VAL A 68 -3.09 12.36 -5.83
N ILE A 69 -3.78 11.34 -5.30
CA ILE A 69 -3.15 10.26 -4.52
C ILE A 69 -3.21 9.00 -5.37
N HIS A 70 -2.05 8.58 -5.86
CA HIS A 70 -1.92 7.48 -6.81
C HIS A 70 -1.61 6.18 -6.09
N ALA A 71 -2.66 5.39 -5.81
CA ALA A 71 -2.57 4.07 -5.18
C ALA A 71 -2.91 2.92 -6.14
N ALA A 72 -3.37 3.21 -7.37
CA ALA A 72 -3.56 2.18 -8.38
C ALA A 72 -2.25 1.49 -8.73
N ALA A 73 -2.24 0.17 -8.72
CA ALA A 73 -1.07 -0.63 -9.05
C ALA A 73 -1.44 -2.11 -9.31
N GLN A 74 -0.67 -2.78 -10.16
CA GLN A 74 -0.53 -4.23 -10.10
C GLN A 74 0.39 -4.51 -8.90
N VAL A 75 -0.08 -5.25 -7.87
CA VAL A 75 0.61 -5.39 -6.59
C VAL A 75 1.31 -6.73 -6.38
N SER A 76 1.01 -7.73 -7.22
CA SER A 76 1.55 -9.08 -7.07
C SER A 76 2.96 -9.19 -7.63
N VAL A 77 3.92 -9.51 -6.75
CA VAL A 77 5.30 -9.80 -7.16
C VAL A 77 5.35 -11.00 -8.11
N ALA A 78 4.59 -12.08 -7.86
CA ALA A 78 4.58 -13.25 -8.73
C ALA A 78 3.96 -12.96 -10.10
N VAL A 79 2.92 -12.15 -10.16
CA VAL A 79 2.36 -11.69 -11.45
C VAL A 79 3.42 -10.88 -12.20
N SER A 80 4.12 -9.95 -11.54
CA SER A 80 5.17 -9.15 -12.18
C SER A 80 6.29 -10.00 -12.79
N MET A 81 6.65 -11.10 -12.12
CA MET A 81 7.69 -12.03 -12.61
C MET A 81 7.19 -12.91 -13.76
N ARG A 82 5.90 -13.23 -13.78
CA ARG A 82 5.28 -14.05 -14.84
C ARG A 82 4.90 -13.22 -16.06
N ASP A 83 4.38 -12.02 -15.84
CA ASP A 83 3.95 -11.07 -16.87
C ASP A 83 4.49 -9.66 -16.58
N PRO A 84 5.76 -9.42 -16.91
CA PRO A 84 6.38 -8.11 -16.69
C PRO A 84 5.81 -7.01 -17.58
N HIS A 85 5.16 -7.36 -18.70
CA HIS A 85 4.52 -6.38 -19.57
C HIS A 85 3.24 -5.81 -18.97
N LEU A 86 2.43 -6.64 -18.32
CA LEU A 86 1.27 -6.17 -17.56
C LEU A 86 1.72 -5.26 -16.43
N ASP A 87 2.75 -5.66 -15.68
CA ASP A 87 3.27 -4.85 -14.57
C ASP A 87 3.84 -3.51 -15.06
N LEU A 88 4.57 -3.50 -16.19
CA LEU A 88 5.08 -2.28 -16.83
C LEU A 88 3.91 -1.36 -17.26
N ALA A 89 2.89 -1.92 -17.90
CA ALA A 89 1.75 -1.14 -18.39
C ALA A 89 1.02 -0.45 -17.24
N VAL A 90 0.74 -1.15 -16.14
CA VAL A 90 0.01 -0.57 -15.00
C VAL A 90 0.92 0.33 -14.15
N ASN A 91 2.09 -0.18 -13.74
CA ASN A 91 2.90 0.49 -12.71
C ASN A 91 3.83 1.59 -13.27
N VAL A 92 4.17 1.56 -14.56
CA VAL A 92 5.02 2.59 -15.19
C VAL A 92 4.20 3.45 -16.14
N GLN A 93 3.60 2.86 -17.18
CA GLN A 93 2.81 3.62 -18.15
C GLN A 93 1.60 4.28 -17.46
N GLY A 94 0.88 3.54 -16.60
CA GLY A 94 -0.23 4.05 -15.83
C GLY A 94 0.17 5.21 -14.91
N THR A 95 1.31 5.10 -14.22
CA THR A 95 1.84 6.20 -13.41
C THR A 95 2.17 7.43 -14.26
N ALA A 96 2.80 7.22 -15.42
CA ALA A 96 3.10 8.32 -16.35
C ALA A 96 1.83 9.03 -16.85
N ASN A 97 0.82 8.26 -17.23
CA ASN A 97 -0.48 8.79 -17.68
C ASN A 97 -1.16 9.61 -16.57
N VAL A 98 -1.17 9.10 -15.33
CA VAL A 98 -1.78 9.81 -14.19
C VAL A 98 -1.04 11.10 -13.87
N LEU A 99 0.30 11.10 -13.93
CA LEU A 99 1.12 12.30 -13.77
C LEU A 99 0.85 13.34 -14.87
N GLU A 100 0.75 12.89 -16.13
CA GLU A 100 0.46 13.78 -17.26
C GLU A 100 -0.93 14.40 -17.12
N GLY A 101 -1.94 13.59 -16.77
CA GLY A 101 -3.29 14.07 -16.49
C GLY A 101 -3.34 15.04 -15.31
N ALA A 102 -2.63 14.76 -14.22
CA ALA A 102 -2.52 15.63 -13.07
C ALA A 102 -1.89 16.98 -13.42
N LYS A 103 -0.83 16.96 -14.25
CA LYS A 103 -0.16 18.17 -14.75
C LYS A 103 -1.08 18.98 -15.66
N ALA A 104 -1.78 18.34 -16.60
CA ALA A 104 -2.76 18.98 -17.47
C ALA A 104 -3.94 19.58 -16.70
N ALA A 105 -4.33 18.97 -15.60
CA ALA A 105 -5.35 19.46 -14.66
C ALA A 105 -4.88 20.67 -13.82
N GLY A 106 -3.58 20.95 -13.76
CA GLY A 106 -3.03 21.95 -12.86
C GLY A 106 -3.03 21.52 -11.38
N ALA A 107 -2.91 20.20 -11.12
CA ALA A 107 -2.84 19.70 -9.76
C ALA A 107 -1.64 20.30 -9.01
N ARG A 108 -1.88 20.71 -7.75
CA ARG A 108 -0.82 21.29 -6.92
C ARG A 108 0.03 20.24 -6.21
N ARG A 109 -0.47 18.99 -6.07
CA ARG A 109 0.21 17.93 -5.31
C ARG A 109 -0.08 16.55 -5.89
N PHE A 110 0.97 15.75 -5.98
CA PHE A 110 0.91 14.34 -6.36
C PHE A 110 1.53 13.47 -5.27
N VAL A 111 0.77 12.51 -4.72
CA VAL A 111 1.26 11.55 -3.74
C VAL A 111 1.31 10.17 -4.39
N PHE A 112 2.51 9.60 -4.47
CA PHE A 112 2.73 8.28 -5.06
C PHE A 112 2.89 7.21 -3.99
N VAL A 113 2.06 6.17 -4.07
CA VAL A 113 2.17 5.01 -3.18
C VAL A 113 3.20 4.03 -3.74
N SER A 114 4.40 4.07 -3.16
CA SER A 114 5.53 3.19 -3.47
C SER A 114 5.67 2.04 -2.46
N SER A 115 6.73 1.27 -2.53
CA SER A 115 6.95 0.07 -1.73
C SER A 115 8.35 0.04 -1.12
N GLY A 116 8.48 0.33 0.17
CA GLY A 116 9.76 0.27 0.87
C GLY A 116 10.30 -1.15 0.98
N GLY A 117 9.45 -2.11 1.33
CA GLY A 117 9.86 -3.51 1.41
C GLY A 117 10.36 -4.10 0.09
N GLY A 118 9.81 -3.63 -1.05
CA GLY A 118 10.23 -4.06 -2.38
C GLY A 118 11.47 -3.32 -2.90
N VAL A 119 11.49 -2.00 -2.76
CA VAL A 119 12.52 -1.11 -3.32
C VAL A 119 13.92 -1.41 -2.77
N TYR A 120 14.04 -1.60 -1.46
CA TYR A 120 15.35 -1.85 -0.84
C TYR A 120 15.82 -3.30 -0.92
N GLY A 121 14.93 -4.26 -1.08
CA GLY A 121 15.24 -5.69 -0.99
C GLY A 121 15.56 -6.10 0.46
N GLU A 122 16.61 -6.94 0.64
CA GLU A 122 17.06 -7.35 1.96
C GLU A 122 17.62 -6.14 2.73
N SER A 123 16.98 -5.77 3.84
CA SER A 123 17.45 -4.64 4.65
C SER A 123 16.97 -4.72 6.09
N ASP A 124 17.80 -4.22 7.00
CA ASP A 124 17.46 -4.01 8.41
C ASP A 124 17.66 -2.54 8.78
N GLY A 125 16.60 -1.75 8.57
CA GLY A 125 16.60 -0.31 8.85
C GLY A 125 17.11 0.55 7.69
N ALA A 126 16.71 0.20 6.44
CA ALA A 126 16.98 1.06 5.29
C ALA A 126 16.33 2.44 5.48
N ASP A 127 17.11 3.48 5.28
CA ASP A 127 16.67 4.87 5.17
C ASP A 127 16.51 5.29 3.70
N GLU A 128 16.05 6.50 3.46
CA GLU A 128 15.79 7.02 2.11
C GLU A 128 17.06 7.27 1.30
N ALA A 129 18.24 7.37 1.94
CA ALA A 129 19.55 7.46 1.29
C ALA A 129 20.08 6.09 0.86
N THR A 130 19.51 4.99 1.38
CA THR A 130 19.88 3.64 1.01
C THR A 130 19.56 3.38 -0.47
N LEU A 131 20.56 2.91 -1.24
CA LEU A 131 20.39 2.63 -2.66
C LEU A 131 19.34 1.54 -2.89
N PRO A 132 18.36 1.76 -3.77
CA PRO A 132 17.41 0.74 -4.18
C PRO A 132 18.07 -0.51 -4.74
N ARG A 133 17.59 -1.69 -4.33
CA ARG A 133 18.05 -3.00 -4.82
C ARG A 133 16.86 -3.91 -5.12
N PRO A 134 15.98 -3.51 -6.07
CA PRO A 134 14.77 -4.25 -6.39
C PRO A 134 15.10 -5.66 -6.88
N LYS A 135 14.32 -6.65 -6.39
CA LYS A 135 14.49 -8.08 -6.77
C LYS A 135 13.35 -8.61 -7.65
N SER A 136 12.41 -7.74 -8.04
CA SER A 136 11.28 -8.08 -8.92
C SER A 136 10.98 -6.94 -9.88
N TYR A 137 10.25 -7.24 -10.96
CA TYR A 137 9.77 -6.19 -11.87
C TYR A 137 8.87 -5.20 -11.15
N TYR A 138 7.94 -5.68 -10.32
CA TYR A 138 7.13 -4.83 -9.46
C TYR A 138 7.97 -3.79 -8.70
N SER A 139 8.99 -4.24 -7.99
CA SER A 139 9.85 -3.36 -7.20
C SER A 139 10.64 -2.38 -8.06
N ALA A 140 11.14 -2.83 -9.23
CA ALA A 140 11.84 -1.97 -10.18
C ALA A 140 10.89 -0.90 -10.77
N HIS A 141 9.66 -1.28 -11.11
CA HIS A 141 8.66 -0.38 -11.64
C HIS A 141 8.18 0.64 -10.60
N LYS A 142 8.10 0.25 -9.31
CA LYS A 142 7.85 1.23 -8.23
C LYS A 142 9.00 2.26 -8.12
N CYS A 143 10.26 1.84 -8.23
CA CYS A 143 11.39 2.78 -8.30
C CYS A 143 11.28 3.74 -9.50
N LEU A 144 10.87 3.24 -10.67
CA LEU A 144 10.64 4.08 -11.84
C LEU A 144 9.52 5.07 -11.61
N GLY A 145 8.40 4.65 -11.01
CA GLY A 145 7.28 5.54 -10.67
C GLY A 145 7.71 6.70 -9.75
N GLU A 146 8.56 6.44 -8.75
CA GLU A 146 9.14 7.51 -7.91
C GLU A 146 9.92 8.52 -8.77
N ARG A 147 10.75 8.04 -9.69
CA ARG A 147 11.54 8.90 -10.59
C ARG A 147 10.65 9.71 -11.56
N TYR A 148 9.57 9.12 -12.06
CA TYR A 148 8.60 9.83 -12.87
C TYR A 148 7.94 10.96 -12.07
N ALA A 149 7.55 10.72 -10.81
CA ALA A 149 7.00 11.76 -9.94
C ALA A 149 8.00 12.91 -9.71
N GLU A 150 9.26 12.59 -9.40
CA GLU A 150 10.34 13.59 -9.22
C GLU A 150 10.58 14.44 -10.47
N LEU A 151 10.52 13.86 -11.66
CA LEU A 151 10.78 14.53 -12.94
C LEU A 151 9.56 15.23 -13.53
N SER A 152 8.37 15.02 -12.98
CA SER A 152 7.10 15.52 -13.54
C SER A 152 6.97 17.05 -13.54
N GLY A 153 7.68 17.73 -12.64
CA GLY A 153 7.52 19.15 -12.37
C GLY A 153 6.30 19.50 -11.50
N LEU A 154 5.56 18.49 -11.00
CA LEU A 154 4.56 18.67 -9.96
C LEU A 154 5.22 18.67 -8.58
N SER A 155 4.61 19.31 -7.59
CA SER A 155 4.97 19.04 -6.20
C SER A 155 4.58 17.61 -5.85
N TYR A 156 5.51 16.82 -5.30
CA TYR A 156 5.34 15.39 -5.15
C TYR A 156 5.68 14.87 -3.75
N ALA A 157 5.12 13.71 -3.41
CA ALA A 157 5.54 12.91 -2.27
C ALA A 157 5.52 11.43 -2.65
N ASN A 158 6.63 10.74 -2.48
CA ASN A 158 6.72 9.29 -2.64
C ASN A 158 6.65 8.64 -1.26
N ALA A 159 5.66 7.77 -1.05
CA ALA A 159 5.47 7.01 0.18
C ALA A 159 6.00 5.59 0.00
N ARG A 160 7.19 5.28 0.50
CA ARG A 160 7.75 3.92 0.53
C ARG A 160 7.15 3.14 1.69
N LEU A 161 6.05 2.44 1.42
CA LEU A 161 5.33 1.70 2.46
C LEU A 161 6.05 0.43 2.89
N ALA A 162 6.07 0.17 4.18
CA ALA A 162 6.38 -1.14 4.76
C ALA A 162 5.27 -2.16 4.45
N ASN A 163 5.25 -3.31 5.09
CA ASN A 163 4.23 -4.34 4.85
C ASN A 163 2.90 -3.93 5.49
N VAL A 164 2.01 -3.39 4.67
CA VAL A 164 0.70 -2.89 5.14
C VAL A 164 -0.25 -4.05 5.42
N TYR A 165 -1.00 -3.95 6.52
CA TYR A 165 -2.08 -4.88 6.86
C TYR A 165 -3.34 -4.13 7.34
N GLY A 166 -4.49 -4.79 7.23
CA GLY A 166 -5.76 -4.24 7.69
C GLY A 166 -6.97 -4.93 7.08
N SER A 167 -8.18 -4.48 7.44
CA SER A 167 -9.43 -4.93 6.82
C SER A 167 -9.45 -4.61 5.33
N ARG A 168 -10.27 -5.33 4.56
CA ARG A 168 -10.36 -5.26 3.09
C ARG A 168 -9.08 -5.70 2.35
N GLN A 169 -8.03 -6.17 3.06
CA GLN A 169 -6.89 -6.79 2.41
C GLN A 169 -7.27 -8.21 1.97
N ARG A 170 -7.13 -8.50 0.69
CA ARG A 170 -7.51 -9.78 0.10
C ARG A 170 -6.43 -10.83 0.37
N SER A 171 -6.84 -11.99 0.87
CA SER A 171 -5.96 -13.14 1.15
C SER A 171 -5.56 -13.91 -0.10
N ASP A 172 -6.39 -13.86 -1.16
CA ASP A 172 -6.19 -14.52 -2.45
C ASP A 172 -5.23 -13.77 -3.39
N LEU A 173 -5.05 -12.47 -3.16
CA LEU A 173 -3.97 -11.71 -3.82
C LEU A 173 -2.70 -11.87 -2.99
N GLU A 174 -1.57 -12.04 -3.63
CA GLU A 174 -0.25 -12.25 -2.98
C GLU A 174 0.13 -11.10 -2.04
N GLY A 175 -0.48 -10.98 -0.97
CA GLY A 175 -0.11 -9.83 -0.22
C GLY A 175 0.09 -10.11 1.23
N GLY A 176 -0.83 -10.55 1.82
CA GLY A 176 -0.82 -10.30 3.19
C GLY A 176 -0.76 -11.59 4.01
N VAL A 177 0.43 -11.96 4.49
CA VAL A 177 0.51 -13.01 5.51
C VAL A 177 -0.48 -12.75 6.65
N VAL A 178 -0.73 -11.50 7.01
CA VAL A 178 -1.74 -11.10 8.01
C VAL A 178 -3.13 -11.49 7.54
N ALA A 179 -3.54 -11.15 6.32
CA ALA A 179 -4.87 -11.49 5.78
C ALA A 179 -5.05 -13.01 5.66
N ILE A 180 -4.04 -13.72 5.14
CA ILE A 180 -4.05 -15.18 5.02
C ILE A 180 -4.19 -15.86 6.38
N PHE A 181 -3.40 -15.45 7.37
CA PHE A 181 -3.45 -16.05 8.70
C PHE A 181 -4.77 -15.72 9.41
N THR A 182 -5.24 -14.47 9.30
CA THR A 182 -6.53 -14.05 9.85
C THR A 182 -7.68 -14.91 9.32
N GLU A 183 -7.78 -15.04 7.99
CA GLU A 183 -8.82 -15.87 7.35
C GLU A 183 -8.73 -17.34 7.80
N ARG A 184 -7.54 -17.91 7.82
CA ARG A 184 -7.36 -19.32 8.23
C ARG A 184 -7.71 -19.56 9.70
N LEU A 185 -7.32 -18.65 10.60
CA LEU A 185 -7.68 -18.73 12.01
C LEU A 185 -9.21 -18.64 12.19
N GLN A 186 -9.85 -17.65 11.56
CA GLN A 186 -11.31 -17.49 11.62
C GLN A 186 -12.07 -18.70 11.08
N ASN A 187 -11.53 -19.37 10.06
CA ASN A 187 -12.12 -20.58 9.45
C ASN A 187 -11.60 -21.89 10.05
N ARG A 188 -10.80 -21.84 11.14
CA ARG A 188 -10.21 -23.00 11.80
C ARG A 188 -9.42 -23.91 10.88
N GLN A 189 -8.74 -23.31 9.91
CA GLN A 189 -7.89 -24.00 8.94
C GLN A 189 -6.42 -24.04 9.43
N PRO A 190 -5.66 -25.08 9.05
CA PRO A 190 -4.24 -25.14 9.37
C PRO A 190 -3.46 -23.94 8.84
N ILE A 191 -2.55 -23.40 9.64
CA ILE A 191 -1.61 -22.34 9.25
C ILE A 191 -0.40 -22.95 8.54
N LEU A 192 -0.04 -22.41 7.37
CA LEU A 192 1.18 -22.78 6.66
C LEU A 192 2.22 -21.66 6.80
N VAL A 193 3.30 -21.93 7.52
CA VAL A 193 4.46 -21.06 7.65
C VAL A 193 5.51 -21.50 6.65
N ASN A 194 5.89 -20.61 5.71
CA ASN A 194 6.97 -20.91 4.77
C ASN A 194 8.32 -20.72 5.47
N GLY A 195 9.21 -21.72 5.38
CA GLY A 195 10.47 -21.74 6.10
C GLY A 195 10.31 -21.90 7.61
N THR A 196 11.20 -21.30 8.38
CA THR A 196 11.21 -21.38 9.85
C THR A 196 10.20 -20.47 10.53
N GLY A 197 9.73 -19.42 9.82
CA GLY A 197 8.90 -18.36 10.41
C GLY A 197 9.69 -17.24 11.11
N GLU A 198 11.03 -17.33 11.12
CA GLU A 198 11.91 -16.31 11.71
C GLU A 198 12.16 -15.11 10.78
N GLN A 199 11.75 -15.21 9.51
CA GLN A 199 11.83 -14.07 8.60
C GLN A 199 11.01 -12.89 9.14
N ARG A 200 11.59 -11.69 9.06
CA ARG A 200 11.09 -10.50 9.75
C ARG A 200 10.59 -9.43 8.78
N ARG A 201 9.54 -8.75 9.16
CA ARG A 201 8.91 -7.67 8.40
C ARG A 201 8.60 -6.49 9.31
N ASP A 202 8.68 -5.30 8.76
CA ASP A 202 8.04 -4.13 9.32
C ASP A 202 6.56 -4.17 8.92
N LEU A 203 5.68 -4.36 9.89
CA LEU A 203 4.23 -4.49 9.69
C LEU A 203 3.55 -3.21 10.13
N ILE A 204 2.92 -2.50 9.19
CA ILE A 204 2.21 -1.24 9.46
C ILE A 204 0.70 -1.38 9.25
N TYR A 205 -0.08 -0.86 10.20
CA TYR A 205 -1.53 -0.87 10.11
C TYR A 205 -2.03 0.15 9.07
N VAL A 206 -3.05 -0.22 8.29
CA VAL A 206 -3.57 0.61 7.19
C VAL A 206 -4.03 2.00 7.64
N ALA A 207 -4.54 2.14 8.87
CA ALA A 207 -4.95 3.45 9.40
C ALA A 207 -3.77 4.43 9.52
N ASP A 208 -2.58 3.94 9.91
CA ASP A 208 -1.37 4.75 9.96
C ASP A 208 -0.86 5.11 8.55
N VAL A 209 -0.98 4.19 7.61
CA VAL A 209 -0.67 4.47 6.20
C VAL A 209 -1.56 5.58 5.66
N VAL A 210 -2.87 5.50 5.87
CA VAL A 210 -3.82 6.54 5.45
C VAL A 210 -3.47 7.89 6.09
N ASP A 211 -3.20 7.94 7.39
CA ASP A 211 -2.79 9.15 8.09
C ASP A 211 -1.50 9.76 7.50
N SER A 212 -0.51 8.91 7.14
CA SER A 212 0.72 9.35 6.48
C SER A 212 0.47 9.93 5.08
N LEU A 213 -0.34 9.27 4.25
CA LEU A 213 -0.69 9.74 2.90
C LEU A 213 -1.44 11.08 2.95
N LEU A 214 -2.35 11.26 3.89
CA LEU A 214 -3.06 12.53 4.11
C LEU A 214 -2.12 13.62 4.61
N THR A 215 -1.15 13.28 5.46
CA THR A 215 -0.10 14.21 5.93
C THR A 215 0.75 14.68 4.74
N MET A 216 1.20 13.76 3.89
CA MET A 216 1.94 14.06 2.66
C MET A 216 1.13 14.91 1.67
N ALA A 217 -0.18 14.62 1.52
CA ALA A 217 -1.06 15.37 0.63
C ALA A 217 -1.27 16.82 1.06
N ARG A 218 -1.20 17.10 2.37
CA ARG A 218 -1.33 18.45 2.94
C ARG A 218 0.00 19.19 3.00
N SER A 219 1.13 18.49 2.95
CA SER A 219 2.47 19.08 3.00
C SER A 219 2.82 19.78 1.69
N ASN A 220 3.66 20.82 1.79
CA ASN A 220 4.29 21.47 0.65
C ASN A 220 5.74 21.02 0.44
N ARG A 221 6.23 20.04 1.21
CA ARG A 221 7.58 19.50 1.06
C ARG A 221 7.58 18.41 0.00
N ASP A 222 8.49 18.51 -0.95
CA ASP A 222 8.76 17.46 -1.93
C ASP A 222 9.77 16.47 -1.37
N GLY A 223 9.57 15.19 -1.65
CA GLY A 223 10.50 14.16 -1.21
C GLY A 223 9.96 12.75 -1.28
N THR A 224 10.80 11.86 -0.82
CA THR A 224 10.51 10.43 -0.65
C THR A 224 10.65 10.09 0.83
N TRP A 225 9.68 9.40 1.39
CA TRP A 225 9.67 9.02 2.81
C TRP A 225 9.30 7.56 3.00
N ASN A 226 10.01 6.94 3.92
CA ASN A 226 9.64 5.63 4.44
C ASN A 226 8.42 5.74 5.36
N VAL A 227 7.45 4.87 5.15
CA VAL A 227 6.22 4.77 5.95
C VAL A 227 6.15 3.37 6.54
N GLY A 228 6.48 3.23 7.79
CA GLY A 228 6.56 1.98 8.54
C GLY A 228 6.41 2.22 10.03
N THR A 229 6.62 1.18 10.80
CA THR A 229 6.69 1.28 12.27
C THR A 229 8.13 1.41 12.78
N GLY A 230 9.11 1.05 11.94
CA GLY A 230 10.51 0.90 12.36
C GLY A 230 10.75 -0.33 13.24
N VAL A 231 9.74 -1.19 13.41
CA VAL A 231 9.82 -2.39 14.26
C VAL A 231 9.86 -3.64 13.39
N SER A 232 10.82 -4.51 13.69
CA SER A 232 11.00 -5.79 13.01
C SER A 232 10.21 -6.88 13.74
N THR A 233 9.27 -7.52 13.04
CA THR A 233 8.37 -8.56 13.57
C THR A 233 8.57 -9.86 12.79
N SER A 234 8.78 -11.01 13.46
CA SER A 234 8.84 -12.31 12.80
C SER A 234 7.44 -12.82 12.41
N ILE A 235 7.39 -13.76 11.47
CA ILE A 235 6.11 -14.38 11.07
C ILE A 235 5.50 -15.18 12.23
N LEU A 236 6.33 -15.75 13.11
CA LEU A 236 5.84 -16.44 14.32
C LEU A 236 5.30 -15.44 15.36
N GLU A 237 5.98 -14.31 15.59
CA GLU A 237 5.47 -13.24 16.47
C GLU A 237 4.12 -12.71 15.96
N LEU A 238 3.97 -12.55 14.64
CA LEU A 238 2.70 -12.18 14.01
C LEU A 238 1.62 -13.24 14.28
N LEU A 239 1.92 -14.53 14.05
CA LEU A 239 0.97 -15.60 14.29
C LEU A 239 0.47 -15.58 15.73
N HIS A 240 1.38 -15.52 16.70
CA HIS A 240 1.02 -15.45 18.11
C HIS A 240 0.18 -14.20 18.47
N ALA A 241 0.42 -13.07 17.79
CA ALA A 241 -0.40 -11.88 18.00
C ALA A 241 -1.83 -12.04 17.47
N LEU A 242 -2.01 -12.71 16.32
CA LEU A 242 -3.32 -13.02 15.75
C LEU A 242 -4.09 -14.05 16.59
N GLU A 243 -3.40 -15.10 17.09
CA GLU A 243 -4.00 -16.11 17.96
C GLU A 243 -4.59 -15.55 19.25
N ARG A 244 -4.01 -14.48 19.79
CA ARG A 244 -4.53 -13.81 21.00
C ARG A 244 -5.87 -13.11 20.76
N GLU A 245 -6.08 -12.58 19.55
CA GLU A 245 -7.26 -11.78 19.21
C GLU A 245 -8.37 -12.60 18.53
N ILE A 246 -8.04 -13.76 17.97
CA ILE A 246 -8.98 -14.62 17.24
C ILE A 246 -9.19 -15.93 18.02
N GLU A 247 -8.32 -16.89 17.81
CA GLU A 247 -8.26 -18.19 18.49
C GLU A 247 -6.91 -18.88 18.15
N PRO A 248 -6.45 -19.84 18.96
CA PRO A 248 -5.26 -20.62 18.66
C PRO A 248 -5.39 -21.40 17.35
N ALA A 249 -4.29 -21.49 16.60
CA ALA A 249 -4.23 -22.30 15.39
C ALA A 249 -4.51 -23.78 15.71
N THR A 250 -5.36 -24.41 14.90
CA THR A 250 -5.64 -25.84 15.03
C THR A 250 -4.44 -26.70 14.70
N GLU A 251 -3.60 -26.24 13.79
CA GLU A 251 -2.37 -26.88 13.37
C GLU A 251 -1.46 -25.82 12.70
N VAL A 252 -0.16 -25.87 12.98
CA VAL A 252 0.88 -25.09 12.31
C VAL A 252 1.79 -26.04 11.54
N ARG A 253 1.85 -25.88 10.23
CA ARG A 253 2.71 -26.64 9.33
C ARG A 253 3.82 -25.75 8.79
N HIS A 254 5.01 -26.29 8.63
CA HIS A 254 6.12 -25.61 7.97
C HIS A 254 6.30 -26.14 6.55
N GLY A 255 6.36 -25.20 5.59
CA GLY A 255 6.64 -25.48 4.19
C GLY A 255 8.05 -25.04 3.80
N PRO A 256 8.49 -25.27 2.54
CA PRO A 256 9.77 -24.77 2.07
C PRO A 256 9.80 -23.23 2.07
N PRO A 257 10.99 -22.61 2.22
CA PRO A 257 11.15 -21.17 2.04
C PRO A 257 10.66 -20.74 0.65
N ARG A 258 10.03 -19.57 0.56
CA ARG A 258 9.63 -19.01 -0.73
C ARG A 258 10.86 -18.53 -1.51
N PRO A 259 11.05 -18.92 -2.78
CA PRO A 259 12.12 -18.40 -3.61
C PRO A 259 12.05 -16.87 -3.72
N GLY A 260 13.17 -16.18 -3.51
CA GLY A 260 13.25 -14.73 -3.60
C GLY A 260 12.71 -13.96 -2.38
N ASP A 261 12.21 -14.66 -1.35
CA ASP A 261 11.81 -14.01 -0.11
C ASP A 261 13.04 -13.42 0.61
N VAL A 262 12.84 -12.31 1.33
CA VAL A 262 13.88 -11.64 2.12
C VAL A 262 13.77 -12.06 3.58
N ASN A 263 14.91 -12.19 4.27
CA ASN A 263 14.92 -12.52 5.70
C ASN A 263 14.49 -11.33 6.55
N ASN A 264 14.95 -10.13 6.18
CA ASN A 264 14.63 -8.90 6.89
C ASN A 264 14.16 -7.81 5.92
N SER A 265 13.10 -7.11 6.34
CA SER A 265 12.61 -5.94 5.64
C SER A 265 12.06 -4.96 6.68
N ARG A 266 12.94 -4.12 7.23
CA ARG A 266 12.61 -3.06 8.19
C ARG A 266 13.03 -1.71 7.62
N LEU A 267 12.21 -0.69 7.84
CA LEU A 267 12.45 0.68 7.39
C LEU A 267 12.92 1.56 8.55
N ALA A 268 13.81 2.51 8.29
CA ALA A 268 14.05 3.63 9.17
C ALA A 268 13.04 4.75 8.84
N ILE A 269 12.34 5.26 9.84
CA ILE A 269 11.25 6.23 9.68
C ILE A 269 11.58 7.63 10.19
N GLY A 270 12.87 7.90 10.49
CA GLY A 270 13.29 9.19 11.08
C GLY A 270 13.02 10.39 10.17
N SER A 271 13.13 10.23 8.85
CA SER A 271 12.95 11.32 7.91
C SER A 271 11.51 11.84 7.89
N ILE A 272 10.51 10.97 7.82
CA ILE A 272 9.11 11.39 7.83
C ILE A 272 8.71 12.06 9.14
N GLU A 273 9.26 11.58 10.26
CA GLU A 273 9.05 12.19 11.55
C GLU A 273 9.62 13.61 11.61
N ASN A 274 10.87 13.79 11.20
CA ASN A 274 11.56 15.08 11.25
C ASN A 274 10.96 16.09 10.26
N ASP A 275 10.60 15.64 9.06
CA ASP A 275 10.15 16.51 7.98
C ASP A 275 8.67 16.83 8.03
N LEU A 276 7.83 15.87 8.40
CA LEU A 276 6.38 15.98 8.33
C LEU A 276 5.70 15.85 9.70
N GLY A 277 6.45 15.57 10.77
CA GLY A 277 5.90 15.39 12.12
C GLY A 277 5.03 14.15 12.28
N TRP A 278 5.10 13.20 11.34
CA TRP A 278 4.26 12.01 11.35
C TRP A 278 4.96 10.86 12.08
N ARG A 279 4.18 10.10 12.87
CA ARG A 279 4.58 8.86 13.55
C ARG A 279 3.46 7.85 13.50
N PRO A 280 3.76 6.53 13.43
CA PRO A 280 2.73 5.50 13.55
C PRO A 280 2.10 5.55 14.95
N LYS A 281 0.78 5.36 15.01
CA LYS A 281 -0.01 5.31 16.24
C LYS A 281 -0.25 3.88 16.73
N TYR A 282 -0.17 2.92 15.80
CA TYR A 282 -0.43 1.51 16.04
C TYR A 282 0.86 0.69 15.92
N TYR A 283 1.15 -0.07 16.95
CA TYR A 283 2.07 -1.20 16.86
C TYR A 283 1.27 -2.50 16.69
N LEU A 284 1.96 -3.62 16.38
CA LEU A 284 1.33 -4.85 15.94
C LEU A 284 0.08 -5.25 16.73
N ALA A 285 0.20 -5.38 18.06
CA ALA A 285 -0.93 -5.83 18.90
C ALA A 285 -2.14 -4.89 18.82
N GLY A 286 -1.91 -3.57 18.93
CA GLY A 286 -2.98 -2.59 18.84
C GLY A 286 -3.64 -2.52 17.47
N GLY A 287 -2.85 -2.65 16.39
CA GLY A 287 -3.39 -2.66 15.03
C GLY A 287 -4.21 -3.92 14.73
N ILE A 288 -3.76 -5.10 15.19
CA ILE A 288 -4.52 -6.35 15.05
C ILE A 288 -5.83 -6.28 15.84
N ALA A 289 -5.78 -5.83 17.11
CA ALA A 289 -6.99 -5.69 17.92
C ALA A 289 -8.01 -4.73 17.27
N ASP A 290 -7.58 -3.58 16.73
CA ASP A 290 -8.46 -2.65 16.02
C ASP A 290 -9.04 -3.25 14.73
N MET A 291 -8.21 -3.97 13.96
CA MET A 291 -8.62 -4.66 12.74
C MET A 291 -9.72 -5.69 13.02
N ILE A 292 -9.53 -6.56 14.01
CA ILE A 292 -10.50 -7.60 14.37
C ILE A 292 -11.78 -6.99 14.93
N ARG A 293 -11.68 -5.96 15.78
CA ARG A 293 -12.84 -5.25 16.33
C ARG A 293 -13.70 -4.64 15.22
N LYS A 294 -13.10 -3.99 14.21
CA LYS A 294 -13.82 -3.41 13.07
C LYS A 294 -14.47 -4.48 12.21
N ALA A 295 -13.77 -5.57 11.89
CA ALA A 295 -14.33 -6.68 11.13
C ALA A 295 -15.55 -7.34 11.82
N ASN A 296 -15.60 -7.32 13.16
CA ASN A 296 -16.74 -7.83 13.92
C ASN A 296 -17.92 -6.83 13.99
N ALA A 297 -17.66 -5.53 13.84
CA ALA A 297 -18.71 -4.51 13.84
C ALA A 297 -19.43 -4.40 12.47
N ASP A 298 -18.77 -4.83 11.39
CA ASP A 298 -19.30 -4.82 10.01
C ASP A 298 -20.10 -6.10 9.67
N ARG A 299 -20.16 -7.08 10.59
CA ARG A 299 -20.97 -8.32 10.49
C ARG A 299 -22.32 -8.16 11.17
#